data_b800369f89fea648fe1918c47cfff80c
#
_entry.id   b800369f89fea648fe1918c47cfff80c
#
_cell.length_a   1.000
_cell.length_b   1.000
_cell.length_c   1.000
_cell.angle_alpha   90.00
_cell.angle_beta   90.00
_cell.angle_gamma   90.00
#
_symmetry.space_group_name_H-M   'P 1'
#
loop_
_entity.id
_entity.type
_entity.pdbx_description
1 polymer ?
#
loop_
_entity_poly.entity_id
_entity_poly.type
_entity_poly.pdbx_seq_one_letter_code
_entity_poly.pdbx_strand_id
1 'polypeptide(L)'
;MIKFDPQNYPYPSKRNVVYARNGMCNAGNPHAASAGLQTLLKGSNAVDAAVAMASAMPVVEPTGNGLGADCFVILWYEGKMYGLNASGPAPKSLSVAALKDRGFEKIPSYGVEPIDVPGAVAGWMTLHERFGKLPLEEVMAPAIRYAEKGYPVTPNISRLWQEAFENYSKYRDRPEFQGWFDTFAPNNTWLKPGEMFRCPDMAKTLKEIAATKGEAFYRGAIAEKIDAFFKKHNGFLTKEDLAAFKPEWVDPISVNYHGVDVWELPPNGHGITVLMALQILKDMNLAERDCADTMHKQIEAMKLAMVDTAEYVAEPSFMRVSVDQLLSEDYAAKRRALINDKAIMPEPGDPGCPSTVYFCCADADGNMVSFIQSNFRGFGSGIVVPGTGISLNDRAENFKFDENHANALTGGKRPYHTIIPGFLTQDGKPLGPFGIMGGWMQPQAHVQVVMNMIDWHLNPQQALDAPRWQWVGGKKVEVEQETPNYIIRQLQRMGHQIVVQPDPYHMGRGQVILRDENGVLCGATEKRTDGQIMSY
;
A
#
# COMPACT_ATOMS: atom_id res chain seq x y z
N MET A 1 24.11 7.21 -9.16
CA MET A 1 23.07 6.48 -9.94
C MET A 1 23.19 5.00 -9.63
N ILE A 2 22.10 4.30 -9.36
CA ILE A 2 22.10 2.84 -9.21
C ILE A 2 22.59 2.23 -10.52
N LYS A 3 23.67 1.46 -10.45
CA LYS A 3 24.25 0.79 -11.61
C LYS A 3 23.62 -0.58 -11.77
N PHE A 4 23.13 -0.88 -12.96
CA PHE A 4 22.64 -2.21 -13.35
C PHE A 4 22.92 -2.49 -14.82
N ASP A 5 22.93 -3.77 -15.20
CA ASP A 5 22.99 -4.18 -16.60
C ASP A 5 21.54 -4.47 -17.09
N PRO A 6 20.99 -3.67 -18.02
CA PRO A 6 19.64 -3.86 -18.50
C PRO A 6 19.44 -5.15 -19.31
N GLN A 7 20.51 -5.83 -19.69
CA GLN A 7 20.47 -7.11 -20.40
C GLN A 7 20.67 -8.33 -19.49
N ASN A 8 20.96 -8.12 -18.20
CA ASN A 8 21.15 -9.22 -17.24
C ASN A 8 19.79 -9.64 -16.64
N TYR A 9 19.32 -10.83 -17.01
CA TYR A 9 18.08 -11.45 -16.52
C TYR A 9 18.37 -12.83 -15.92
N PRO A 10 18.96 -12.91 -14.71
CA PRO A 10 19.33 -14.18 -14.08
C PRO A 10 18.14 -15.06 -13.68
N TYR A 11 16.94 -14.47 -13.57
CA TYR A 11 15.71 -15.19 -13.23
C TYR A 11 14.77 -15.27 -14.42
N PRO A 12 13.98 -16.36 -14.56
CA PRO A 12 12.97 -16.45 -15.60
C PRO A 12 11.97 -15.29 -15.49
N SER A 13 12.03 -14.37 -16.43
CA SER A 13 11.09 -13.26 -16.54
C SER A 13 10.44 -13.26 -17.92
N LYS A 14 9.15 -12.95 -17.94
CA LYS A 14 8.40 -12.74 -19.17
C LYS A 14 8.36 -11.26 -19.58
N ARG A 15 8.99 -10.38 -18.80
CA ARG A 15 8.98 -8.92 -18.98
C ARG A 15 10.40 -8.37 -18.96
N ASN A 16 10.62 -7.34 -19.78
CA ASN A 16 11.82 -6.54 -19.76
C ASN A 16 11.54 -5.20 -19.08
N VAL A 17 12.60 -4.50 -18.68
CA VAL A 17 12.48 -3.08 -18.32
C VAL A 17 11.95 -2.29 -19.50
N VAL A 18 11.15 -1.26 -19.23
CA VAL A 18 10.59 -0.35 -20.24
C VAL A 18 11.25 1.01 -20.12
N TYR A 19 11.73 1.55 -21.22
CA TYR A 19 12.33 2.88 -21.27
C TYR A 19 11.37 3.90 -21.88
N ALA A 20 11.35 5.11 -21.32
CA ALA A 20 10.59 6.25 -21.84
C ALA A 20 11.32 7.55 -21.52
N ARG A 21 10.87 8.67 -22.10
CA ARG A 21 11.46 9.98 -21.85
C ARG A 21 10.46 11.05 -21.39
N ASN A 22 9.24 11.02 -21.91
CA ASN A 22 8.28 12.10 -21.69
C ASN A 22 7.32 11.84 -20.53
N GLY A 23 7.07 10.56 -20.22
CA GLY A 23 6.22 10.18 -19.09
C GLY A 23 6.04 8.69 -18.96
N MET A 24 5.77 8.26 -17.73
CA MET A 24 5.57 6.85 -17.39
C MET A 24 4.59 6.70 -16.24
N CYS A 25 3.68 5.74 -16.36
CA CYS A 25 2.70 5.36 -15.33
C CYS A 25 2.71 3.86 -15.13
N ASN A 26 3.06 3.41 -13.95
CA ASN A 26 3.13 1.99 -13.57
C ASN A 26 2.06 1.68 -12.53
N ALA A 27 1.26 0.64 -12.76
CA ALA A 27 0.22 0.21 -11.82
C ALA A 27 0.00 -1.30 -11.85
N GLY A 28 -0.55 -1.85 -10.79
CA GLY A 28 -1.00 -3.24 -10.69
C GLY A 28 -2.19 -3.59 -11.62
N ASN A 29 -2.84 -2.56 -12.17
CA ASN A 29 -3.98 -2.68 -13.09
C ASN A 29 -3.75 -1.87 -14.37
N PRO A 30 -3.91 -2.46 -15.58
CA PRO A 30 -3.64 -1.78 -16.85
C PRO A 30 -4.54 -0.57 -17.11
N HIS A 31 -5.79 -0.60 -16.65
CA HIS A 31 -6.72 0.51 -16.82
C HIS A 31 -6.32 1.74 -16.00
N ALA A 32 -5.78 1.53 -14.79
CA ALA A 32 -5.27 2.62 -13.98
C ALA A 32 -4.01 3.24 -14.60
N ALA A 33 -3.04 2.44 -15.04
CA ALA A 33 -1.87 2.95 -15.76
C ALA A 33 -2.28 3.73 -17.02
N SER A 34 -3.27 3.24 -17.77
CA SER A 34 -3.85 3.92 -18.93
C SER A 34 -4.52 5.25 -18.56
N ALA A 35 -5.20 5.35 -17.41
CA ALA A 35 -5.78 6.61 -16.95
C ALA A 35 -4.70 7.67 -16.71
N GLY A 36 -3.59 7.29 -16.07
CA GLY A 36 -2.42 8.18 -15.89
C GLY A 36 -1.83 8.63 -17.20
N LEU A 37 -1.55 7.71 -18.14
CA LEU A 37 -1.00 8.07 -19.45
C LEU A 37 -1.93 9.00 -20.24
N GLN A 38 -3.24 8.72 -20.29
CA GLN A 38 -4.22 9.59 -20.96
C GLN A 38 -4.19 11.02 -20.41
N THR A 39 -3.91 11.17 -19.11
CA THR A 39 -3.82 12.45 -18.43
C THR A 39 -2.51 13.16 -18.81
N LEU A 40 -1.36 12.45 -18.77
CA LEU A 40 -0.07 13.00 -19.21
C LEU A 40 -0.10 13.49 -20.66
N LEU A 41 -0.71 12.73 -21.57
CA LEU A 41 -0.83 13.08 -23.00
C LEU A 41 -1.65 14.35 -23.27
N LYS A 42 -2.42 14.84 -22.28
CA LYS A 42 -3.10 16.14 -22.34
C LYS A 42 -2.20 17.32 -21.95
N GLY A 43 -0.91 17.08 -21.71
CA GLY A 43 0.04 18.12 -21.28
C GLY A 43 0.01 18.39 -19.76
N SER A 44 -0.46 17.44 -18.97
CA SER A 44 -0.46 17.51 -17.51
C SER A 44 0.90 17.13 -16.91
N ASN A 45 0.95 17.06 -15.57
CA ASN A 45 2.13 16.63 -14.83
C ASN A 45 1.90 15.28 -14.11
N ALA A 46 2.95 14.79 -13.45
CA ALA A 46 2.90 13.54 -12.69
C ALA A 46 1.84 13.54 -11.57
N VAL A 47 1.51 14.70 -10.99
CA VAL A 47 0.50 14.79 -9.92
C VAL A 47 -0.90 14.56 -10.48
N ASP A 48 -1.27 15.20 -11.59
CA ASP A 48 -2.55 14.94 -12.26
C ASP A 48 -2.66 13.48 -12.69
N ALA A 49 -1.57 12.91 -13.25
CA ALA A 49 -1.52 11.50 -13.60
C ALA A 49 -1.75 10.58 -12.38
N ALA A 50 -1.12 10.91 -11.24
CA ALA A 50 -1.32 10.16 -10.00
C ALA A 50 -2.77 10.23 -9.50
N VAL A 51 -3.40 11.41 -9.53
CA VAL A 51 -4.82 11.58 -9.13
C VAL A 51 -5.76 10.85 -10.10
N ALA A 52 -5.46 10.86 -11.41
CA ALA A 52 -6.22 10.08 -12.39
C ALA A 52 -6.14 8.58 -12.13
N MET A 53 -4.94 8.07 -11.81
CA MET A 53 -4.72 6.67 -11.44
C MET A 53 -5.42 6.36 -10.10
N ALA A 54 -5.24 7.20 -9.09
CA ALA A 54 -5.82 7.04 -7.76
C ALA A 54 -7.35 6.97 -7.80
N SER A 55 -7.99 7.85 -8.58
CA SER A 55 -9.45 7.86 -8.75
C SER A 55 -9.97 6.68 -9.60
N ALA A 56 -9.15 6.15 -10.52
CA ALA A 56 -9.51 4.97 -11.32
C ALA A 56 -9.42 3.66 -10.52
N MET A 57 -8.46 3.55 -9.59
CA MET A 57 -8.22 2.32 -8.82
C MET A 57 -9.46 1.79 -8.06
N PRO A 58 -10.29 2.60 -7.36
CA PRO A 58 -11.51 2.13 -6.72
C PRO A 58 -12.51 1.48 -7.68
N VAL A 59 -12.45 1.86 -8.95
CA VAL A 59 -13.31 1.31 -10.01
C VAL A 59 -12.74 0.01 -10.56
N VAL A 60 -11.44 0.01 -10.93
CA VAL A 60 -10.82 -1.08 -11.72
C VAL A 60 -10.11 -2.13 -10.87
N GLU A 61 -9.85 -1.83 -9.60
CA GLU A 61 -9.26 -2.75 -8.61
C GLU A 61 -9.94 -2.59 -7.23
N PRO A 62 -11.28 -2.76 -7.14
CA PRO A 62 -12.02 -2.58 -5.89
C PRO A 62 -11.64 -3.62 -4.82
N THR A 63 -10.93 -4.67 -5.22
CA THR A 63 -10.44 -5.74 -4.35
C THR A 63 -9.27 -5.34 -3.45
N GLY A 64 -8.71 -4.16 -3.60
CA GLY A 64 -7.58 -3.69 -2.80
C GLY A 64 -7.80 -2.32 -2.17
N ASN A 65 -8.77 -1.57 -2.68
CA ASN A 65 -9.07 -0.21 -2.25
C ASN A 65 -10.51 0.21 -2.58
N GLY A 66 -10.89 1.45 -2.26
CA GLY A 66 -12.19 2.02 -2.51
C GLY A 66 -12.19 3.54 -2.35
N LEU A 67 -13.34 4.19 -2.58
CA LEU A 67 -13.49 5.61 -2.27
C LEU A 67 -13.43 5.88 -0.75
N GLY A 68 -13.68 4.85 0.05
CA GLY A 68 -13.54 4.89 1.51
C GLY A 68 -12.18 4.41 2.02
N ALA A 69 -11.13 4.45 1.19
CA ALA A 69 -9.76 4.06 1.53
C ALA A 69 -8.97 5.19 2.20
N ASP A 70 -7.74 4.86 2.62
CA ASP A 70 -6.68 5.78 2.97
C ASP A 70 -5.62 5.86 1.88
N CYS A 71 -4.81 6.94 1.87
CA CYS A 71 -3.64 7.00 1.01
C CYS A 71 -2.43 7.67 1.65
N PHE A 72 -1.24 7.25 1.22
CA PHE A 72 0.05 7.85 1.52
C PHE A 72 0.79 8.16 0.22
N VAL A 73 1.54 9.29 0.21
CA VAL A 73 2.25 9.73 -1.00
C VAL A 73 3.63 10.28 -0.64
N ILE A 74 4.65 9.89 -1.40
CA ILE A 74 5.90 10.62 -1.52
C ILE A 74 5.95 11.25 -2.91
N LEU A 75 6.19 12.54 -2.98
CA LEU A 75 6.24 13.34 -4.19
C LEU A 75 7.59 14.04 -4.31
N TRP A 76 8.28 13.85 -5.42
CA TRP A 76 9.36 14.70 -5.86
C TRP A 76 8.81 15.70 -6.88
N TYR A 77 8.83 16.99 -6.56
CA TYR A 77 8.27 18.04 -7.41
C TYR A 77 9.18 19.26 -7.42
N GLU A 78 9.61 19.67 -8.63
CA GLU A 78 10.48 20.83 -8.85
C GLU A 78 11.72 20.84 -7.93
N GLY A 79 12.38 19.69 -7.79
CA GLY A 79 13.61 19.56 -7.02
C GLY A 79 13.42 19.42 -5.51
N LYS A 80 12.21 19.27 -5.02
CA LYS A 80 11.90 19.11 -3.60
C LYS A 80 11.02 17.89 -3.34
N MET A 81 11.31 17.22 -2.21
CA MET A 81 10.52 16.10 -1.74
C MET A 81 9.40 16.56 -0.79
N TYR A 82 8.23 15.93 -0.91
CA TYR A 82 7.06 16.16 -0.07
C TYR A 82 6.46 14.82 0.33
N GLY A 83 5.95 14.72 1.55
CA GLY A 83 5.19 13.58 2.03
C GLY A 83 3.75 13.98 2.35
N LEU A 84 2.78 13.13 2.00
CA LEU A 84 1.38 13.34 2.36
C LEU A 84 0.86 12.12 3.09
N ASN A 85 0.36 12.33 4.31
CA ASN A 85 -0.36 11.34 5.10
C ASN A 85 -1.85 11.67 5.05
N ALA A 86 -2.61 10.84 4.34
CA ALA A 86 -4.06 10.92 4.30
C ALA A 86 -4.67 9.62 4.87
N SER A 87 -4.22 9.20 6.04
CA SER A 87 -4.87 8.18 6.84
C SER A 87 -5.86 8.81 7.80
N GLY A 88 -7.06 8.26 7.88
CA GLY A 88 -8.08 8.76 8.78
C GLY A 88 -7.94 8.27 10.22
N PRO A 89 -8.41 9.04 11.19
CA PRO A 89 -8.50 8.61 12.59
C PRO A 89 -9.74 7.72 12.80
N ALA A 90 -9.73 6.97 13.90
CA ALA A 90 -10.93 6.32 14.40
C ALA A 90 -12.04 7.35 14.69
N PRO A 91 -13.33 7.03 14.43
CA PRO A 91 -14.44 7.87 14.84
C PRO A 91 -14.34 8.25 16.33
N LYS A 92 -14.68 9.46 16.70
CA LYS A 92 -14.50 9.97 18.08
C LYS A 92 -15.19 9.12 19.14
N SER A 93 -16.31 8.48 18.79
CA SER A 93 -17.07 7.62 19.70
C SER A 93 -16.58 6.16 19.75
N LEU A 94 -15.64 5.76 18.86
CA LEU A 94 -15.09 4.41 18.83
C LEU A 94 -14.00 4.24 19.89
N SER A 95 -14.17 3.24 20.77
CA SER A 95 -13.21 2.93 21.85
C SER A 95 -13.27 1.46 22.21
N VAL A 96 -12.26 0.98 22.96
CA VAL A 96 -12.25 -0.39 23.52
C VAL A 96 -13.48 -0.61 24.40
N ALA A 97 -13.82 0.36 25.25
CA ALA A 97 -15.01 0.27 26.12
C ALA A 97 -16.30 0.15 25.30
N ALA A 98 -16.48 0.99 24.26
CA ALA A 98 -17.68 0.95 23.41
C ALA A 98 -17.83 -0.38 22.65
N LEU A 99 -16.72 -1.02 22.26
CA LEU A 99 -16.74 -2.35 21.65
C LEU A 99 -17.04 -3.45 22.68
N LYS A 100 -16.46 -3.39 23.89
CA LYS A 100 -16.78 -4.31 24.99
C LYS A 100 -18.26 -4.26 25.37
N ASP A 101 -18.86 -3.07 25.43
CA ASP A 101 -20.29 -2.88 25.72
C ASP A 101 -21.19 -3.53 24.65
N ARG A 102 -20.69 -3.72 23.43
CA ARG A 102 -21.35 -4.47 22.34
C ARG A 102 -21.00 -5.96 22.33
N GLY A 103 -20.22 -6.45 23.29
CA GLY A 103 -19.84 -7.86 23.43
C GLY A 103 -18.63 -8.29 22.58
N PHE A 104 -17.85 -7.34 22.06
CA PHE A 104 -16.63 -7.68 21.34
C PHE A 104 -15.45 -7.89 22.31
N GLU A 105 -14.68 -8.96 22.08
CA GLU A 105 -13.44 -9.27 22.81
C GLU A 105 -12.18 -8.80 22.05
N LYS A 106 -12.36 -8.40 20.79
CA LYS A 106 -11.34 -7.85 19.89
C LYS A 106 -12.00 -6.91 18.88
N ILE A 107 -11.19 -6.13 18.19
CA ILE A 107 -11.69 -5.31 17.09
C ILE A 107 -12.12 -6.25 15.94
N PRO A 108 -13.38 -6.17 15.46
CA PRO A 108 -13.83 -7.03 14.36
C PRO A 108 -13.18 -6.64 13.03
N SER A 109 -13.00 -7.62 12.14
CA SER A 109 -12.44 -7.37 10.81
C SER A 109 -13.47 -6.83 9.81
N TYR A 110 -14.77 -7.09 10.03
CA TYR A 110 -15.84 -6.77 9.09
C TYR A 110 -17.06 -6.19 9.80
N GLY A 111 -17.84 -5.40 9.07
CA GLY A 111 -19.01 -4.71 9.59
C GLY A 111 -18.80 -3.21 9.72
N VAL A 112 -19.64 -2.55 10.49
CA VAL A 112 -19.61 -1.09 10.67
C VAL A 112 -18.62 -0.62 11.75
N GLU A 113 -18.10 -1.55 12.56
CA GLU A 113 -17.25 -1.26 13.72
C GLU A 113 -15.80 -0.90 13.33
N PRO A 114 -15.12 -1.61 12.38
CA PRO A 114 -13.69 -1.39 12.13
C PRO A 114 -13.39 -0.23 11.16
N ILE A 115 -14.36 0.64 10.90
CA ILE A 115 -14.26 1.69 9.88
C ILE A 115 -13.71 2.96 10.48
N ASP A 116 -12.56 3.41 9.97
CA ASP A 116 -11.99 4.72 10.25
C ASP A 116 -12.46 5.77 9.24
N VAL A 117 -12.24 7.05 9.55
CA VAL A 117 -12.56 8.16 8.63
C VAL A 117 -11.82 7.95 7.31
N PRO A 118 -12.51 7.87 6.15
CA PRO A 118 -11.86 7.71 4.86
C PRO A 118 -10.97 8.90 4.50
N GLY A 119 -9.71 8.65 4.12
CA GLY A 119 -8.74 9.71 3.85
C GLY A 119 -8.38 9.91 2.39
N ALA A 120 -8.52 8.88 1.53
CA ALA A 120 -7.98 8.89 0.17
C ALA A 120 -8.51 10.05 -0.69
N VAL A 121 -9.82 10.32 -0.69
CA VAL A 121 -10.42 11.42 -1.48
C VAL A 121 -9.84 12.77 -1.07
N ALA A 122 -9.69 13.04 0.23
CA ALA A 122 -9.08 14.28 0.70
C ALA A 122 -7.59 14.36 0.29
N GLY A 123 -6.87 13.23 0.30
CA GLY A 123 -5.50 13.15 -0.19
C GLY A 123 -5.38 13.54 -1.66
N TRP A 124 -6.28 13.03 -2.53
CA TRP A 124 -6.31 13.40 -3.95
C TRP A 124 -6.54 14.91 -4.14
N MET A 125 -7.50 15.47 -3.41
CA MET A 125 -7.82 16.90 -3.49
C MET A 125 -6.65 17.76 -3.01
N THR A 126 -6.01 17.38 -1.90
CA THR A 126 -4.86 18.10 -1.34
C THR A 126 -3.66 18.12 -2.30
N LEU A 127 -3.39 17.00 -2.99
CA LEU A 127 -2.36 16.93 -4.03
C LEU A 127 -2.71 17.81 -5.22
N HIS A 128 -3.92 17.65 -5.75
CA HIS A 128 -4.36 18.37 -6.93
C HIS A 128 -4.47 19.88 -6.68
N GLU A 129 -4.97 20.33 -5.55
CA GLU A 129 -5.08 21.74 -5.21
C GLU A 129 -3.71 22.44 -5.21
N ARG A 130 -2.67 21.74 -4.75
CA ARG A 130 -1.34 22.33 -4.60
C ARG A 130 -0.48 22.23 -5.86
N PHE A 131 -0.58 21.14 -6.63
CA PHE A 131 0.34 20.80 -7.70
C PHE A 131 -0.34 20.43 -9.02
N GLY A 132 -1.67 20.32 -9.08
CA GLY A 132 -2.41 19.97 -10.28
C GLY A 132 -2.34 21.08 -11.34
N LYS A 133 -2.36 20.69 -12.60
CA LYS A 133 -2.36 21.59 -13.78
C LYS A 133 -3.69 21.60 -14.53
N LEU A 134 -4.33 20.43 -14.68
CA LEU A 134 -5.60 20.30 -15.40
C LEU A 134 -6.81 20.50 -14.48
N PRO A 135 -7.98 20.89 -15.00
CA PRO A 135 -9.22 20.83 -14.22
C PRO A 135 -9.48 19.43 -13.67
N LEU A 136 -9.94 19.35 -12.43
CA LEU A 136 -10.13 18.06 -11.73
C LEU A 136 -11.10 17.14 -12.48
N GLU A 137 -12.13 17.68 -13.11
CA GLU A 137 -13.09 16.94 -13.94
C GLU A 137 -12.41 16.23 -15.11
N GLU A 138 -11.38 16.85 -15.69
CA GLU A 138 -10.59 16.23 -16.76
C GLU A 138 -9.64 15.17 -16.25
N VAL A 139 -9.06 15.38 -15.07
CA VAL A 139 -8.19 14.41 -14.39
C VAL A 139 -8.97 13.16 -14.00
N MET A 140 -10.16 13.31 -13.46
CA MET A 140 -11.00 12.18 -13.02
C MET A 140 -11.85 11.55 -14.14
N ALA A 141 -11.87 12.14 -15.35
CA ALA A 141 -12.69 11.65 -16.46
C ALA A 141 -12.46 10.18 -16.85
N PRO A 142 -11.23 9.62 -16.83
CA PRO A 142 -11.02 8.19 -17.08
C PRO A 142 -11.72 7.31 -16.06
N ALA A 143 -11.61 7.62 -14.77
CA ALA A 143 -12.27 6.89 -13.68
C ALA A 143 -13.81 6.90 -13.83
N ILE A 144 -14.37 8.08 -14.05
CA ILE A 144 -15.81 8.29 -14.30
C ILE A 144 -16.27 7.45 -15.48
N ARG A 145 -15.51 7.47 -16.60
CA ARG A 145 -15.83 6.68 -17.79
C ARG A 145 -15.81 5.18 -17.52
N TYR A 146 -14.81 4.64 -16.77
CA TYR A 146 -14.77 3.23 -16.39
C TYR A 146 -15.98 2.85 -15.52
N ALA A 147 -16.34 3.67 -14.55
CA ALA A 147 -17.50 3.41 -13.70
C ALA A 147 -18.82 3.47 -14.48
N GLU A 148 -18.98 4.43 -15.41
CA GLU A 148 -20.21 4.66 -16.15
C GLU A 148 -20.41 3.69 -17.31
N LYS A 149 -19.35 3.49 -18.13
CA LYS A 149 -19.42 2.66 -19.36
C LYS A 149 -18.96 1.23 -19.13
N GLY A 150 -18.24 0.99 -18.06
CA GLY A 150 -17.67 -0.30 -17.70
C GLY A 150 -16.27 -0.53 -18.27
N TYR A 151 -15.65 -1.57 -17.72
CA TYR A 151 -14.35 -2.08 -18.13
C TYR A 151 -14.35 -3.62 -18.01
N PRO A 152 -13.53 -4.34 -18.79
CA PRO A 152 -13.38 -5.79 -18.64
C PRO A 152 -12.53 -6.11 -17.41
N VAL A 153 -13.04 -6.99 -16.53
CA VAL A 153 -12.33 -7.42 -15.32
C VAL A 153 -11.10 -8.24 -15.68
N THR A 154 -9.96 -7.93 -15.04
CA THR A 154 -8.70 -8.62 -15.28
C THR A 154 -8.61 -9.94 -14.48
N PRO A 155 -7.74 -10.91 -14.88
CA PRO A 155 -7.72 -12.24 -14.28
C PRO A 155 -7.46 -12.27 -12.77
N ASN A 156 -6.46 -11.53 -12.28
CA ASN A 156 -6.16 -11.49 -10.84
C ASN A 156 -7.29 -10.81 -10.04
N ILE A 157 -7.87 -9.74 -10.58
CA ILE A 157 -9.00 -9.07 -9.94
C ILE A 157 -10.21 -9.99 -9.86
N SER A 158 -10.51 -10.78 -10.91
CA SER A 158 -11.58 -11.78 -10.87
C SER A 158 -11.37 -12.81 -9.77
N ARG A 159 -10.14 -13.32 -9.59
CA ARG A 159 -9.80 -14.26 -8.52
C ARG A 159 -10.03 -13.67 -7.15
N LEU A 160 -9.53 -12.47 -6.90
CA LEU A 160 -9.72 -11.78 -5.62
C LEU A 160 -11.20 -11.45 -5.34
N TRP A 161 -11.95 -11.17 -6.39
CA TRP A 161 -13.39 -10.95 -6.29
C TRP A 161 -14.13 -12.23 -5.88
N GLN A 162 -13.68 -13.39 -6.40
CA GLN A 162 -14.18 -14.69 -5.96
C GLN A 162 -13.93 -14.91 -4.47
N GLU A 163 -12.70 -14.72 -4.02
CA GLU A 163 -12.32 -14.86 -2.61
C GLU A 163 -13.17 -13.95 -1.71
N ALA A 164 -13.37 -12.69 -2.13
CA ALA A 164 -14.22 -11.75 -1.41
C ALA A 164 -15.70 -12.19 -1.38
N PHE A 165 -16.23 -12.65 -2.52
CA PHE A 165 -17.60 -13.17 -2.61
C PHE A 165 -17.82 -14.34 -1.66
N GLU A 166 -16.91 -15.31 -1.64
CA GLU A 166 -16.96 -16.47 -0.74
C GLU A 166 -16.87 -16.05 0.73
N ASN A 167 -16.02 -15.06 1.03
CA ASN A 167 -15.87 -14.54 2.39
C ASN A 167 -17.10 -13.77 2.87
N TYR A 168 -17.62 -12.83 2.07
CA TYR A 168 -18.77 -12.00 2.46
C TYR A 168 -20.10 -12.76 2.39
N SER A 169 -20.20 -13.86 1.67
CA SER A 169 -21.41 -14.72 1.64
C SER A 169 -21.81 -15.21 3.04
N LYS A 170 -20.88 -15.27 4.00
CA LYS A 170 -21.14 -15.60 5.41
C LYS A 170 -21.96 -14.53 6.14
N TYR A 171 -22.00 -13.30 5.60
CA TYR A 171 -22.68 -12.14 6.19
C TYR A 171 -23.91 -11.71 5.39
N ARG A 172 -24.38 -12.54 4.44
CA ARG A 172 -25.47 -12.20 3.51
C ARG A 172 -26.78 -11.83 4.21
N ASP A 173 -27.07 -12.44 5.35
CA ASP A 173 -28.29 -12.19 6.12
C ASP A 173 -28.21 -10.93 6.99
N ARG A 174 -27.06 -10.26 7.03
CA ARG A 174 -26.85 -9.01 7.76
C ARG A 174 -27.16 -7.82 6.85
N PRO A 175 -28.12 -6.95 7.23
CA PRO A 175 -28.60 -5.86 6.36
C PRO A 175 -27.53 -4.86 5.94
N GLU A 176 -26.52 -4.62 6.78
CA GLU A 176 -25.43 -3.67 6.51
C GLU A 176 -24.50 -4.14 5.38
N PHE A 177 -24.44 -5.43 5.09
CA PHE A 177 -23.65 -5.97 3.98
C PHE A 177 -24.38 -5.96 2.63
N GLN A 178 -25.69 -5.72 2.61
CA GLN A 178 -26.48 -5.79 1.39
C GLN A 178 -25.93 -4.88 0.28
N GLY A 179 -25.44 -3.70 0.62
CA GLY A 179 -24.85 -2.76 -0.35
C GLY A 179 -23.64 -3.34 -1.10
N TRP A 180 -22.85 -4.22 -0.48
CA TRP A 180 -21.77 -4.92 -1.16
C TRP A 180 -22.30 -5.89 -2.22
N PHE A 181 -23.32 -6.70 -1.88
CA PHE A 181 -23.90 -7.66 -2.83
C PHE A 181 -24.59 -6.95 -3.99
N ASP A 182 -25.33 -5.89 -3.73
CA ASP A 182 -26.01 -5.10 -4.76
C ASP A 182 -25.01 -4.45 -5.74
N THR A 183 -23.85 -4.03 -5.24
CA THR A 183 -22.84 -3.33 -6.04
C THR A 183 -21.90 -4.29 -6.76
N PHE A 184 -21.36 -5.27 -6.05
CA PHE A 184 -20.26 -6.10 -6.51
C PHE A 184 -20.64 -7.56 -6.84
N ALA A 185 -21.84 -8.00 -6.47
CA ALA A 185 -22.35 -9.33 -6.77
C ALA A 185 -23.85 -9.33 -7.12
N PRO A 186 -24.33 -8.44 -8.04
CA PRO A 186 -25.77 -8.27 -8.30
C PRO A 186 -26.46 -9.53 -8.81
N ASN A 187 -25.72 -10.44 -9.47
CA ASN A 187 -26.22 -11.71 -9.95
C ASN A 187 -25.93 -12.87 -9.00
N ASN A 188 -25.66 -12.57 -7.73
CA ASN A 188 -25.29 -13.56 -6.72
C ASN A 188 -24.05 -14.39 -7.10
N THR A 189 -23.10 -13.78 -7.77
CA THR A 189 -21.82 -14.36 -8.20
C THR A 189 -20.78 -13.28 -8.39
N TRP A 190 -19.52 -13.68 -8.50
CA TRP A 190 -18.41 -12.77 -8.82
C TRP A 190 -18.21 -12.70 -10.35
N LEU A 191 -17.59 -11.62 -10.81
CA LEU A 191 -17.29 -11.40 -12.23
C LEU A 191 -16.10 -12.24 -12.70
N LYS A 192 -16.23 -12.87 -13.87
CA LYS A 192 -15.17 -13.65 -14.51
C LYS A 192 -14.22 -12.75 -15.32
N PRO A 193 -12.99 -13.23 -15.62
CA PRO A 193 -12.08 -12.46 -16.47
C PRO A 193 -12.74 -12.11 -17.81
N GLY A 194 -12.63 -10.84 -18.21
CA GLY A 194 -13.22 -10.30 -19.43
C GLY A 194 -14.69 -9.88 -19.32
N GLU A 195 -15.39 -10.23 -18.25
CA GLU A 195 -16.75 -9.71 -18.01
C GLU A 195 -16.71 -8.22 -17.68
N MET A 196 -17.76 -7.52 -18.12
CA MET A 196 -17.85 -6.06 -17.95
C MET A 196 -18.40 -5.68 -16.58
N PHE A 197 -17.60 -4.97 -15.80
CA PHE A 197 -18.08 -4.31 -14.57
C PHE A 197 -18.52 -2.88 -14.84
N ARG A 198 -19.67 -2.50 -14.28
CA ARG A 198 -20.20 -1.13 -14.26
C ARG A 198 -20.71 -0.81 -12.89
N CYS A 199 -20.47 0.44 -12.46
CA CYS A 199 -21.03 0.98 -11.21
C CYS A 199 -21.50 2.41 -11.42
N PRO A 200 -22.74 2.60 -11.96
CA PRO A 200 -23.29 3.94 -12.23
C PRO A 200 -23.37 4.83 -10.98
N ASP A 201 -23.58 4.26 -9.81
CA ASP A 201 -23.62 5.00 -8.56
C ASP A 201 -22.23 5.53 -8.18
N MET A 202 -21.18 4.73 -8.37
CA MET A 202 -19.80 5.22 -8.20
C MET A 202 -19.45 6.31 -9.22
N ALA A 203 -19.94 6.21 -10.46
CA ALA A 203 -19.76 7.26 -11.47
C ALA A 203 -20.39 8.59 -11.03
N LYS A 204 -21.62 8.56 -10.45
CA LYS A 204 -22.27 9.76 -9.88
C LYS A 204 -21.46 10.34 -8.72
N THR A 205 -20.99 9.48 -7.81
CA THR A 205 -20.15 9.87 -6.68
C THR A 205 -18.85 10.53 -7.14
N LEU A 206 -18.14 9.95 -8.12
CA LEU A 206 -16.91 10.51 -8.68
C LEU A 206 -17.16 11.88 -9.36
N LYS A 207 -18.28 12.04 -10.10
CA LYS A 207 -18.66 13.31 -10.70
C LYS A 207 -18.92 14.38 -9.63
N GLU A 208 -19.59 14.02 -8.56
CA GLU A 208 -19.89 14.92 -7.44
C GLU A 208 -18.61 15.31 -6.68
N ILE A 209 -17.70 14.35 -6.45
CA ILE A 209 -16.38 14.63 -5.88
C ILE A 209 -15.60 15.60 -6.75
N ALA A 210 -15.54 15.37 -8.06
CA ALA A 210 -14.83 16.24 -9.00
C ALA A 210 -15.41 17.67 -9.01
N ALA A 211 -16.73 17.78 -9.15
CA ALA A 211 -17.42 19.08 -9.22
C ALA A 211 -17.31 19.92 -7.94
N THR A 212 -17.22 19.26 -6.78
CA THR A 212 -17.16 19.93 -5.47
C THR A 212 -15.76 19.93 -4.86
N LYS A 213 -14.75 19.44 -5.57
CA LYS A 213 -13.37 19.26 -5.08
C LYS A 213 -13.33 18.51 -3.74
N GLY A 214 -14.15 17.44 -3.64
CA GLY A 214 -14.23 16.59 -2.47
C GLY A 214 -15.14 17.10 -1.34
N GLU A 215 -15.63 18.33 -1.39
CA GLU A 215 -16.48 18.88 -0.32
C GLU A 215 -17.75 18.07 -0.10
N ALA A 216 -18.38 17.56 -1.16
CA ALA A 216 -19.55 16.70 -1.04
C ALA A 216 -19.27 15.42 -0.23
N PHE A 217 -18.05 14.88 -0.30
CA PHE A 217 -17.66 13.66 0.40
C PHE A 217 -17.52 13.87 1.92
N TYR A 218 -17.01 15.02 2.34
CA TYR A 218 -16.69 15.28 3.75
C TYR A 218 -17.73 16.17 4.45
N ARG A 219 -18.41 17.09 3.73
CA ARG A 219 -19.29 18.12 4.32
C ARG A 219 -20.63 18.28 3.61
N GLY A 220 -20.90 17.51 2.54
CA GLY A 220 -22.12 17.63 1.74
C GLY A 220 -22.92 16.35 1.65
N ALA A 221 -23.63 16.17 0.52
CA ALA A 221 -24.63 15.14 0.34
C ALA A 221 -24.09 13.69 0.47
N ILE A 222 -22.83 13.45 0.13
CA ILE A 222 -22.20 12.12 0.31
C ILE A 222 -21.97 11.86 1.81
N ALA A 223 -21.47 12.85 2.57
CA ALA A 223 -21.31 12.73 4.03
C ALA A 223 -22.64 12.46 4.73
N GLU A 224 -23.72 13.11 4.29
CA GLU A 224 -25.06 12.88 4.84
C GLU A 224 -25.55 11.45 4.58
N LYS A 225 -25.30 10.88 3.40
CA LYS A 225 -25.64 9.48 3.09
C LYS A 225 -24.85 8.49 3.95
N ILE A 226 -23.55 8.75 4.13
CA ILE A 226 -22.69 7.93 5.01
C ILE A 226 -23.23 8.00 6.44
N ASP A 227 -23.43 9.18 7.00
CA ASP A 227 -23.95 9.39 8.36
C ASP A 227 -25.32 8.71 8.59
N ALA A 228 -26.23 8.85 7.64
CA ALA A 228 -27.55 8.20 7.70
C ALA A 228 -27.44 6.67 7.71
N PHE A 229 -26.51 6.10 6.91
CA PHE A 229 -26.25 4.68 6.90
C PHE A 229 -25.71 4.20 8.25
N PHE A 230 -24.70 4.89 8.82
CA PHE A 230 -24.12 4.52 10.11
C PHE A 230 -25.11 4.65 11.26
N LYS A 231 -25.94 5.68 11.28
CA LYS A 231 -27.04 5.82 12.25
C LYS A 231 -28.05 4.66 12.16
N LYS A 232 -28.41 4.25 10.94
CA LYS A 232 -29.34 3.13 10.72
C LYS A 232 -28.78 1.80 11.23
N HIS A 233 -27.47 1.57 11.07
CA HIS A 233 -26.81 0.31 11.41
C HIS A 233 -26.02 0.37 12.73
N ASN A 234 -26.26 1.42 13.55
CA ASN A 234 -25.61 1.62 14.84
C ASN A 234 -24.06 1.61 14.74
N GLY A 235 -23.50 2.17 13.66
CA GLY A 235 -22.06 2.34 13.48
C GLY A 235 -21.53 3.56 14.24
N PHE A 236 -20.22 3.76 14.20
CA PHE A 236 -19.54 4.82 14.95
C PHE A 236 -19.24 6.08 14.10
N LEU A 237 -19.05 5.93 12.78
CA LEU A 237 -18.68 7.04 11.90
C LEU A 237 -19.81 8.03 11.73
N THR A 238 -19.52 9.33 11.95
CA THR A 238 -20.46 10.42 11.84
C THR A 238 -20.04 11.44 10.78
N LYS A 239 -20.97 12.28 10.31
CA LYS A 239 -20.62 13.38 9.40
C LYS A 239 -19.71 14.43 10.07
N GLU A 240 -19.76 14.55 11.38
CA GLU A 240 -18.87 15.42 12.17
C GLU A 240 -17.43 14.90 12.14
N ASP A 241 -17.22 13.58 12.19
CA ASP A 241 -15.90 12.95 12.03
C ASP A 241 -15.36 13.18 10.61
N LEU A 242 -16.21 12.99 9.59
CA LEU A 242 -15.85 13.27 8.19
C LEU A 242 -15.48 14.75 8.01
N ALA A 243 -16.28 15.68 8.49
CA ALA A 243 -16.09 17.12 8.33
C ALA A 243 -14.82 17.65 9.02
N ALA A 244 -14.40 16.99 10.11
CA ALA A 244 -13.21 17.36 10.87
C ALA A 244 -11.90 16.89 10.22
N PHE A 245 -11.97 15.92 9.32
CA PHE A 245 -10.77 15.30 8.72
C PHE A 245 -10.02 16.26 7.78
N LYS A 246 -8.69 16.22 7.89
CA LYS A 246 -7.74 16.89 6.98
C LYS A 246 -6.48 16.03 6.82
N PRO A 247 -6.01 15.81 5.59
CA PRO A 247 -4.69 15.21 5.36
C PRO A 247 -3.56 16.10 5.90
N GLU A 248 -2.42 15.47 6.20
CA GLU A 248 -1.24 16.17 6.72
C GLU A 248 -0.06 16.07 5.78
N TRP A 249 0.55 17.21 5.49
CA TRP A 249 1.88 17.24 4.90
C TRP A 249 2.90 16.87 5.98
N VAL A 250 3.73 15.88 5.69
CA VAL A 250 4.76 15.36 6.58
C VAL A 250 6.12 15.38 5.88
N ASP A 251 7.18 15.50 6.64
CA ASP A 251 8.53 15.37 6.07
C ASP A 251 8.88 13.87 6.00
N PRO A 252 9.20 13.34 4.81
CA PRO A 252 9.67 11.97 4.67
C PRO A 252 10.95 11.73 5.47
N ILE A 253 11.12 10.51 5.98
CA ILE A 253 12.29 10.06 6.73
C ILE A 253 13.15 9.13 5.87
N SER A 254 14.47 9.11 6.09
CA SER A 254 15.36 8.27 5.29
C SER A 254 16.51 7.67 6.09
N VAL A 255 17.13 6.66 5.48
CA VAL A 255 18.45 6.15 5.84
C VAL A 255 19.32 6.05 4.61
N ASN A 256 20.61 6.30 4.76
CA ASN A 256 21.57 6.03 3.69
C ASN A 256 21.95 4.55 3.72
N TYR A 257 21.68 3.86 2.62
CA TYR A 257 22.05 2.46 2.41
C TYR A 257 23.00 2.36 1.22
N HIS A 258 24.27 2.13 1.51
CA HIS A 258 25.36 1.97 0.52
C HIS A 258 25.42 3.08 -0.53
N GLY A 259 25.22 4.35 -0.10
CA GLY A 259 25.31 5.54 -0.96
C GLY A 259 24.01 5.94 -1.65
N VAL A 260 22.90 5.26 -1.35
CA VAL A 260 21.55 5.62 -1.80
C VAL A 260 20.69 5.94 -0.57
N ASP A 261 19.99 7.08 -0.59
CA ASP A 261 19.02 7.40 0.46
C ASP A 261 17.70 6.73 0.13
N VAL A 262 17.24 5.89 1.06
CA VAL A 262 15.94 5.20 0.98
C VAL A 262 14.95 5.98 1.84
N TRP A 263 13.88 6.46 1.23
CA TRP A 263 12.89 7.32 1.84
C TRP A 263 11.57 6.59 2.05
N GLU A 264 10.97 6.82 3.22
CA GLU A 264 9.65 6.35 3.63
C GLU A 264 8.88 7.48 4.34
N LEU A 265 7.57 7.32 4.55
CA LEU A 265 6.86 8.26 5.41
C LEU A 265 7.07 7.94 6.90
N PRO A 266 7.04 8.96 7.76
CA PRO A 266 7.13 8.76 9.20
C PRO A 266 5.91 7.99 9.76
N PRO A 267 5.95 7.49 11.01
CA PRO A 267 4.77 7.01 11.72
C PRO A 267 3.57 7.98 11.61
N ASN A 268 2.37 7.48 11.62
CA ASN A 268 1.79 6.18 12.03
C ASN A 268 1.98 5.01 11.05
N GLY A 269 2.57 5.22 9.86
CA GLY A 269 2.90 4.18 8.89
C GLY A 269 4.10 3.32 9.31
N HIS A 270 4.15 2.09 8.82
CA HIS A 270 5.25 1.18 9.12
C HIS A 270 6.43 1.26 8.15
N GLY A 271 6.58 2.35 7.39
CA GLY A 271 7.75 2.59 6.52
C GLY A 271 9.07 2.57 7.29
N ILE A 272 9.06 3.06 8.52
CA ILE A 272 10.23 3.01 9.40
C ILE A 272 10.79 1.58 9.59
N THR A 273 9.98 0.52 9.45
CA THR A 273 10.44 -0.88 9.52
C THR A 273 11.47 -1.19 8.44
N VAL A 274 11.27 -0.66 7.24
CA VAL A 274 12.22 -0.80 6.11
C VAL A 274 13.55 -0.17 6.50
N LEU A 275 13.48 1.07 6.99
CA LEU A 275 14.66 1.85 7.35
C LEU A 275 15.44 1.22 8.50
N MET A 276 14.75 0.71 9.52
CA MET A 276 15.37 -0.04 10.63
C MET A 276 16.05 -1.31 10.15
N ALA A 277 15.39 -2.10 9.30
CA ALA A 277 15.98 -3.33 8.76
C ALA A 277 17.23 -3.03 7.91
N LEU A 278 17.18 -2.00 7.05
CA LEU A 278 18.33 -1.57 6.27
C LEU A 278 19.50 -1.06 7.15
N GLN A 279 19.21 -0.31 8.23
CA GLN A 279 20.22 0.12 9.21
C GLN A 279 20.89 -1.09 9.91
N ILE A 280 20.14 -2.15 10.21
CA ILE A 280 20.71 -3.37 10.76
C ILE A 280 21.61 -4.07 9.73
N LEU A 281 21.16 -4.15 8.47
CA LEU A 281 21.82 -4.91 7.40
C LEU A 281 23.06 -4.24 6.81
N LYS A 282 23.12 -2.89 6.77
CA LYS A 282 24.14 -2.14 6.03
C LYS A 282 25.59 -2.46 6.41
N ASP A 283 25.83 -2.83 7.67
CA ASP A 283 27.18 -3.17 8.17
C ASP A 283 27.38 -4.67 8.37
N MET A 284 26.45 -5.50 7.90
CA MET A 284 26.61 -6.96 7.90
C MET A 284 27.42 -7.40 6.69
N ASN A 285 28.33 -8.35 6.91
CA ASN A 285 29.00 -9.01 5.80
C ASN A 285 27.99 -9.93 5.10
N LEU A 286 27.47 -9.49 3.97
CA LEU A 286 26.55 -10.26 3.13
C LEU A 286 27.36 -10.94 2.02
N ALA A 287 27.11 -12.23 1.84
CA ALA A 287 27.67 -13.02 0.75
C ALA A 287 26.88 -12.79 -0.55
N GLU A 288 26.88 -13.76 -1.45
CA GLU A 288 26.07 -13.73 -2.66
C GLU A 288 24.58 -13.66 -2.33
N ARG A 289 23.78 -13.08 -3.23
CA ARG A 289 22.32 -12.97 -3.09
C ARG A 289 21.66 -14.33 -2.83
N ASP A 290 21.93 -15.31 -3.71
CA ASP A 290 21.26 -16.61 -3.70
C ASP A 290 22.00 -17.61 -2.79
N CYS A 291 22.18 -17.23 -1.52
CA CYS A 291 22.72 -18.10 -0.49
C CYS A 291 21.92 -18.02 0.81
N ALA A 292 21.96 -19.08 1.60
CA ALA A 292 21.19 -19.19 2.82
C ALA A 292 21.66 -18.22 3.91
N ASP A 293 22.94 -17.90 3.97
CA ASP A 293 23.51 -16.96 4.95
C ASP A 293 22.94 -15.55 4.75
N THR A 294 22.96 -15.04 3.52
CA THR A 294 22.40 -13.74 3.18
C THR A 294 20.90 -13.70 3.47
N MET A 295 20.15 -14.70 3.01
CA MET A 295 18.70 -14.75 3.24
C MET A 295 18.37 -14.86 4.73
N HIS A 296 19.13 -15.62 5.51
CA HIS A 296 18.99 -15.71 6.96
C HIS A 296 19.17 -14.34 7.62
N LYS A 297 20.25 -13.62 7.31
CA LYS A 297 20.51 -12.28 7.84
C LYS A 297 19.42 -11.29 7.52
N GLN A 298 18.91 -11.30 6.28
CA GLN A 298 17.77 -10.48 5.87
C GLN A 298 16.52 -10.80 6.70
N ILE A 299 16.19 -12.08 6.85
CA ILE A 299 15.04 -12.54 7.63
C ILE A 299 15.17 -12.11 9.09
N GLU A 300 16.33 -12.32 9.72
CA GLU A 300 16.53 -11.99 11.12
C GLU A 300 16.50 -10.47 11.37
N ALA A 301 17.11 -9.67 10.51
CA ALA A 301 17.04 -8.21 10.59
C ALA A 301 15.58 -7.72 10.47
N MET A 302 14.84 -8.29 9.53
CA MET A 302 13.42 -7.95 9.33
C MET A 302 12.56 -8.36 10.53
N LYS A 303 12.77 -9.54 11.12
CA LYS A 303 12.09 -9.97 12.34
C LYS A 303 12.26 -8.95 13.46
N LEU A 304 13.49 -8.51 13.70
CA LEU A 304 13.82 -7.54 14.74
C LEU A 304 13.15 -6.18 14.47
N ALA A 305 13.22 -5.69 13.25
CA ALA A 305 12.57 -4.44 12.86
C ALA A 305 11.04 -4.50 13.00
N MET A 306 10.42 -5.62 12.61
CA MET A 306 8.96 -5.79 12.67
C MET A 306 8.43 -5.88 14.09
N VAL A 307 9.11 -6.59 15.01
CA VAL A 307 8.67 -6.66 16.41
C VAL A 307 8.82 -5.32 17.11
N ASP A 308 9.89 -4.57 16.83
CA ASP A 308 10.10 -3.24 17.39
C ASP A 308 9.02 -2.26 16.90
N THR A 309 8.71 -2.27 15.62
CA THR A 309 7.67 -1.38 15.09
C THR A 309 6.27 -1.77 15.56
N ALA A 310 5.99 -3.05 15.75
CA ALA A 310 4.73 -3.51 16.33
C ALA A 310 4.54 -3.03 17.78
N GLU A 311 5.63 -2.87 18.54
CA GLU A 311 5.60 -2.41 19.93
C GLU A 311 5.60 -0.87 20.05
N TYR A 312 6.43 -0.18 19.25
CA TYR A 312 6.72 1.23 19.46
C TYR A 312 5.99 2.17 18.51
N VAL A 313 5.60 1.73 17.30
CA VAL A 313 4.99 2.60 16.29
C VAL A 313 3.49 2.77 16.52
N ALA A 314 3.07 4.01 16.54
CA ALA A 314 1.68 4.46 16.66
C ALA A 314 1.57 5.85 16.01
N GLU A 315 0.44 6.52 16.16
CA GLU A 315 0.37 7.96 15.90
C GLU A 315 1.44 8.69 16.73
N PRO A 316 2.22 9.62 16.13
CA PRO A 316 3.42 10.19 16.76
C PRO A 316 3.22 10.73 18.17
N SER A 317 2.07 11.37 18.45
CA SER A 317 1.74 11.92 19.78
C SER A 317 1.57 10.86 20.88
N PHE A 318 1.43 9.58 20.52
CA PHE A 318 1.27 8.45 21.44
C PHE A 318 2.51 7.56 21.52
N MET A 319 3.51 7.80 20.66
CA MET A 319 4.75 7.04 20.69
C MET A 319 5.57 7.34 21.93
N ARG A 320 6.17 6.31 22.53
CA ARG A 320 7.05 6.42 23.70
C ARG A 320 8.53 6.53 23.34
N VAL A 321 8.85 6.24 22.08
CA VAL A 321 10.21 6.24 21.51
C VAL A 321 10.18 7.09 20.25
N SER A 322 11.16 7.96 20.05
CA SER A 322 11.22 8.81 18.86
C SER A 322 11.70 8.04 17.62
N VAL A 323 11.36 8.57 16.44
CA VAL A 323 11.88 8.07 15.15
C VAL A 323 13.41 8.05 15.15
N ASP A 324 14.05 9.12 15.61
CA ASP A 324 15.52 9.23 15.67
C ASP A 324 16.16 8.14 16.55
N GLN A 325 15.51 7.78 17.66
CA GLN A 325 15.99 6.70 18.52
C GLN A 325 15.91 5.35 17.80
N LEU A 326 14.80 5.06 17.11
CA LEU A 326 14.61 3.82 16.37
C LEU A 326 15.54 3.68 15.15
N LEU A 327 15.89 4.80 14.51
CA LEU A 327 16.80 4.84 13.34
C LEU A 327 18.26 5.09 13.73
N SER A 328 18.59 5.23 15.02
CA SER A 328 19.97 5.48 15.44
C SER A 328 20.88 4.28 15.15
N GLU A 329 22.15 4.58 14.81
CA GLU A 329 23.17 3.56 14.60
C GLU A 329 23.41 2.69 15.83
N ASP A 330 23.40 3.32 17.02
CA ASP A 330 23.55 2.60 18.30
C ASP A 330 22.44 1.57 18.51
N TYR A 331 21.20 1.92 18.12
CA TYR A 331 20.09 0.98 18.21
C TYR A 331 20.22 -0.14 17.18
N ALA A 332 20.56 0.19 15.94
CA ALA A 332 20.80 -0.79 14.87
C ALA A 332 21.92 -1.77 15.25
N ALA A 333 23.03 -1.26 15.83
CA ALA A 333 24.15 -2.11 16.29
C ALA A 333 23.70 -3.08 17.40
N LYS A 334 22.90 -2.64 18.36
CA LYS A 334 22.35 -3.51 19.41
C LYS A 334 21.45 -4.61 18.83
N ARG A 335 20.62 -4.27 17.86
CA ARG A 335 19.73 -5.26 17.19
C ARG A 335 20.54 -6.21 16.32
N ARG A 336 21.53 -5.72 15.58
CA ARG A 336 22.47 -6.52 14.76
C ARG A 336 23.20 -7.57 15.60
N ALA A 337 23.62 -7.22 16.81
CA ALA A 337 24.32 -8.11 17.73
C ALA A 337 23.49 -9.33 18.19
N LEU A 338 22.17 -9.31 18.03
CA LEU A 338 21.29 -10.43 18.34
C LEU A 338 21.26 -11.48 17.22
N ILE A 339 21.67 -11.11 16.01
CA ILE A 339 21.66 -12.01 14.85
C ILE A 339 22.88 -12.95 14.94
N ASN A 340 22.62 -14.24 14.89
CA ASN A 340 23.64 -15.30 14.93
C ASN A 340 23.28 -16.39 13.91
N ASP A 341 24.00 -17.51 13.88
CA ASP A 341 23.79 -18.59 12.90
C ASP A 341 22.48 -19.37 13.06
N LYS A 342 21.64 -19.00 13.99
CA LYS A 342 20.36 -19.69 14.27
C LYS A 342 19.19 -18.72 14.25
N ALA A 343 18.06 -19.23 13.75
CA ALA A 343 16.80 -18.49 13.75
C ALA A 343 16.37 -18.13 15.18
N ILE A 344 16.27 -16.83 15.47
CA ILE A 344 15.78 -16.33 16.75
C ILE A 344 14.25 -16.40 16.82
N MET A 345 13.72 -16.41 18.07
CA MET A 345 12.30 -16.22 18.35
C MET A 345 12.12 -14.77 18.80
N PRO A 346 11.77 -13.85 17.90
CA PRO A 346 11.33 -12.53 18.33
C PRO A 346 9.97 -12.68 18.99
N GLU A 347 9.65 -11.86 19.97
CA GLU A 347 8.30 -11.87 20.55
C GLU A 347 7.28 -11.42 19.48
N PRO A 348 6.11 -12.09 19.39
CA PRO A 348 5.27 -12.02 18.20
C PRO A 348 4.38 -10.78 18.11
N GLY A 349 4.35 -10.19 16.90
CA GLY A 349 3.14 -9.54 16.41
C GLY A 349 2.43 -10.50 15.45
N ASP A 350 1.10 -10.50 15.42
CA ASP A 350 0.31 -11.36 14.52
C ASP A 350 0.09 -10.63 13.17
N PRO A 351 0.77 -11.04 12.08
CA PRO A 351 0.57 -10.43 10.77
C PRO A 351 -0.65 -11.02 10.07
N GLY A 352 -1.79 -10.30 10.07
CA GLY A 352 -2.92 -10.60 9.18
C GLY A 352 -2.56 -10.39 7.70
N CYS A 353 -3.36 -10.94 6.76
CA CYS A 353 -3.18 -10.77 5.30
C CYS A 353 -4.03 -9.62 4.76
N PRO A 354 -3.50 -8.40 4.61
CA PRO A 354 -4.20 -7.25 4.04
C PRO A 354 -4.01 -7.15 2.52
N SER A 355 -4.93 -6.42 1.87
CA SER A 355 -4.89 -6.06 0.45
C SER A 355 -4.69 -4.55 0.28
N THR A 356 -4.03 -4.14 -0.81
CA THR A 356 -3.58 -2.74 -1.04
C THR A 356 -3.37 -2.54 -2.52
N VAL A 357 -3.36 -1.28 -3.02
CA VAL A 357 -2.90 -0.93 -4.36
C VAL A 357 -1.75 0.06 -4.30
N TYR A 358 -0.66 -0.23 -5.03
CA TYR A 358 0.49 0.64 -5.22
C TYR A 358 0.65 0.99 -6.70
N PHE A 359 0.98 2.24 -6.99
CA PHE A 359 1.31 2.73 -8.31
C PHE A 359 2.29 3.91 -8.25
N CYS A 360 2.96 4.17 -9.35
CA CYS A 360 3.87 5.31 -9.46
C CYS A 360 3.83 5.91 -10.86
N CYS A 361 4.20 7.17 -10.95
CA CYS A 361 4.30 7.88 -12.23
C CYS A 361 5.41 8.94 -12.23
N ALA A 362 5.83 9.32 -13.43
CA ALA A 362 6.82 10.36 -13.68
C ALA A 362 6.45 11.15 -14.93
N ASP A 363 6.82 12.44 -14.98
CA ASP A 363 6.64 13.29 -16.14
C ASP A 363 7.98 13.71 -16.77
N ALA A 364 7.92 14.46 -17.89
CA ALA A 364 9.08 14.95 -18.62
C ALA A 364 9.91 15.97 -17.82
N ASP A 365 9.28 16.73 -16.94
CA ASP A 365 9.92 17.75 -16.10
C ASP A 365 10.70 17.14 -14.93
N GLY A 366 10.59 15.81 -14.73
CA GLY A 366 11.26 15.05 -13.68
C GLY A 366 10.51 15.06 -12.36
N ASN A 367 9.24 15.44 -12.35
CA ASN A 367 8.38 15.23 -11.19
C ASN A 367 7.97 13.77 -11.13
N MET A 368 7.96 13.20 -9.91
CA MET A 368 7.71 11.78 -9.69
C MET A 368 6.84 11.56 -8.46
N VAL A 369 5.90 10.65 -8.57
CA VAL A 369 4.96 10.31 -7.48
C VAL A 369 5.05 8.83 -7.16
N SER A 370 5.24 8.53 -5.88
CA SER A 370 5.07 7.23 -5.25
C SER A 370 3.76 7.25 -4.48
N PHE A 371 2.78 6.43 -4.87
CA PHE A 371 1.42 6.51 -4.35
C PHE A 371 0.90 5.14 -3.93
N ILE A 372 0.33 5.07 -2.73
CA ILE A 372 -0.29 3.86 -2.19
C ILE A 372 -1.64 4.19 -1.57
N GLN A 373 -2.64 3.36 -1.82
CA GLN A 373 -3.96 3.48 -1.16
C GLN A 373 -4.55 2.11 -0.84
N SER A 374 -5.41 2.05 0.19
CA SER A 374 -5.87 0.78 0.72
C SER A 374 -7.11 0.91 1.57
N ASN A 375 -8.00 -0.07 1.44
CA ASN A 375 -9.05 -0.33 2.42
C ASN A 375 -8.56 -1.20 3.60
N PHE A 376 -7.35 -1.70 3.60
CA PHE A 376 -6.69 -2.70 4.42
C PHE A 376 -6.97 -4.13 3.92
N ARG A 377 -8.10 -4.76 4.25
CA ARG A 377 -8.47 -6.08 3.69
C ARG A 377 -9.22 -5.90 2.37
N GLY A 378 -9.14 -6.80 1.44
CA GLY A 378 -9.92 -6.92 0.20
C GLY A 378 -10.78 -5.69 -0.19
N PHE A 379 -12.09 -5.84 -0.17
CA PHE A 379 -13.05 -4.72 -0.31
C PHE A 379 -13.27 -3.92 1.01
N GLY A 380 -12.33 -4.02 1.97
CA GLY A 380 -12.41 -3.39 3.28
C GLY A 380 -13.36 -4.11 4.24
N SER A 381 -14.15 -3.34 4.98
CA SER A 381 -15.10 -3.81 5.98
C SER A 381 -16.26 -4.68 5.43
N GLY A 382 -16.39 -4.79 4.11
CA GLY A 382 -17.55 -5.38 3.45
C GLY A 382 -18.76 -4.45 3.41
N ILE A 383 -18.60 -3.21 3.85
CA ILE A 383 -19.65 -2.20 3.86
C ILE A 383 -19.54 -1.33 2.61
N VAL A 384 -20.64 -1.27 1.89
CA VAL A 384 -20.84 -0.34 0.76
C VAL A 384 -22.06 0.50 1.04
N VAL A 385 -21.88 1.82 1.04
CA VAL A 385 -22.98 2.76 1.27
C VAL A 385 -23.95 2.72 0.08
N PRO A 386 -25.22 2.35 0.26
CA PRO A 386 -26.15 2.17 -0.85
C PRO A 386 -26.32 3.43 -1.73
N GLY A 387 -26.34 3.24 -3.05
CA GLY A 387 -26.50 4.30 -4.04
C GLY A 387 -25.28 5.23 -4.20
N THR A 388 -24.10 4.79 -3.71
CA THR A 388 -22.84 5.56 -3.83
C THR A 388 -21.70 4.79 -4.48
N GLY A 389 -21.70 3.46 -4.38
CA GLY A 389 -20.57 2.62 -4.77
C GLY A 389 -19.33 2.78 -3.85
N ILE A 390 -19.45 3.44 -2.70
CA ILE A 390 -18.36 3.66 -1.75
C ILE A 390 -18.19 2.40 -0.90
N SER A 391 -17.12 1.63 -1.13
CA SER A 391 -16.64 0.62 -0.17
C SER A 391 -15.77 1.30 0.88
N LEU A 392 -15.96 0.92 2.15
CA LEU A 392 -15.31 1.53 3.30
C LEU A 392 -14.22 0.64 3.87
N ASN A 393 -13.15 1.26 4.36
CA ASN A 393 -12.01 0.59 4.97
C ASN A 393 -12.40 -0.21 6.23
N ASP A 394 -11.49 -1.06 6.68
CA ASP A 394 -11.55 -1.78 7.95
C ASP A 394 -10.28 -1.51 8.79
N ARG A 395 -9.78 -0.27 8.70
CA ARG A 395 -8.47 0.13 9.16
C ARG A 395 -8.33 0.13 10.69
N ALA A 396 -9.41 0.34 11.44
CA ALA A 396 -9.39 0.27 12.91
C ALA A 396 -8.99 -1.11 13.43
N GLU A 397 -9.09 -2.19 12.63
CA GLU A 397 -8.55 -3.52 12.99
C GLU A 397 -7.06 -3.48 13.34
N ASN A 398 -6.32 -2.50 12.84
CA ASN A 398 -4.89 -2.36 13.13
C ASN A 398 -4.57 -1.79 14.52
N PHE A 399 -5.53 -1.26 15.23
CA PHE A 399 -5.35 -0.90 16.63
C PHE A 399 -5.17 -2.12 17.53
N LYS A 400 -4.59 -1.88 18.70
CA LYS A 400 -4.54 -2.87 19.78
C LYS A 400 -5.75 -2.72 20.70
N PHE A 401 -6.27 -3.85 21.17
CA PHE A 401 -7.37 -3.90 22.13
C PHE A 401 -6.88 -3.73 23.59
N ASP A 402 -5.55 -3.73 23.78
CA ASP A 402 -4.89 -3.41 25.05
C ASP A 402 -4.75 -1.90 25.22
N GLU A 403 -5.45 -1.33 26.20
CA GLU A 403 -5.48 0.11 26.47
C GLU A 403 -4.12 0.68 26.92
N ASN A 404 -3.18 -0.17 27.36
CA ASN A 404 -1.83 0.25 27.75
C ASN A 404 -0.85 0.33 26.58
N HIS A 405 -1.20 -0.17 25.40
CA HIS A 405 -0.33 -0.16 24.25
C HIS A 405 -0.28 1.24 23.59
N ALA A 406 0.89 1.61 23.04
CA ALA A 406 1.01 2.89 22.31
C ALA A 406 -0.01 3.01 21.16
N ASN A 407 -0.33 1.92 20.47
CA ASN A 407 -1.34 1.84 19.42
C ASN A 407 -2.72 1.36 19.93
N ALA A 408 -3.09 1.62 21.19
CA ALA A 408 -4.42 1.31 21.72
C ALA A 408 -5.53 2.02 20.95
N LEU A 409 -6.69 1.35 20.74
CA LEU A 409 -7.85 1.95 20.11
C LEU A 409 -8.37 3.12 20.96
N THR A 410 -8.37 4.30 20.35
CA THR A 410 -8.85 5.54 20.97
C THR A 410 -9.53 6.40 19.90
N GLY A 411 -10.71 6.92 20.18
CA GLY A 411 -11.43 7.82 19.26
C GLY A 411 -10.62 9.06 18.91
N GLY A 412 -10.62 9.42 17.63
CA GLY A 412 -9.85 10.55 17.10
C GLY A 412 -8.36 10.28 16.85
N LYS A 413 -7.88 9.06 17.12
CA LYS A 413 -6.50 8.63 16.91
C LYS A 413 -6.36 7.86 15.60
N ARG A 414 -5.22 7.99 14.90
CA ARG A 414 -4.87 7.18 13.74
C ARG A 414 -4.29 5.83 14.16
N PRO A 415 -4.66 4.73 13.49
CA PRO A 415 -4.08 3.41 13.76
C PRO A 415 -2.64 3.29 13.24
N TYR A 416 -1.90 2.31 13.74
CA TYR A 416 -0.73 1.75 13.04
C TYR A 416 -1.11 1.40 11.60
N HIS A 417 -0.39 1.92 10.62
CA HIS A 417 -0.80 1.85 9.22
C HIS A 417 0.15 1.03 8.38
N THR A 418 -0.40 0.14 7.54
CA THR A 418 0.37 -0.86 6.79
C THR A 418 0.61 -0.51 5.33
N ILE A 419 0.41 0.74 4.90
CA ILE A 419 0.74 1.18 3.55
C ILE A 419 1.98 2.08 3.55
N ILE A 420 2.91 1.83 2.62
CA ILE A 420 4.17 2.55 2.53
C ILE A 420 4.51 2.86 1.07
N PRO A 421 4.61 4.13 0.67
CA PRO A 421 5.24 4.53 -0.56
C PRO A 421 6.74 4.70 -0.34
N GLY A 422 7.59 4.13 -1.20
CA GLY A 422 9.05 4.29 -1.12
C GLY A 422 9.60 5.23 -2.18
N PHE A 423 10.73 5.86 -1.92
CA PHE A 423 11.43 6.70 -2.89
C PHE A 423 12.95 6.56 -2.70
N LEU A 424 13.71 6.71 -3.79
CA LEU A 424 15.17 6.64 -3.78
C LEU A 424 15.78 7.96 -4.25
N THR A 425 16.83 8.42 -3.56
CA THR A 425 17.68 9.53 -4.02
C THR A 425 19.16 9.14 -3.89
N GLN A 426 20.01 9.81 -4.66
CA GLN A 426 21.45 9.69 -4.55
C GLN A 426 22.09 11.05 -4.77
N ASP A 427 23.01 11.45 -3.88
CA ASP A 427 23.67 12.74 -3.92
C ASP A 427 22.69 13.92 -4.04
N GLY A 428 21.55 13.84 -3.34
CA GLY A 428 20.50 14.86 -3.35
C GLY A 428 19.67 14.92 -4.64
N LYS A 429 19.84 13.96 -5.57
CA LYS A 429 19.09 13.86 -6.83
C LYS A 429 18.10 12.71 -6.78
N PRO A 430 16.93 12.83 -7.42
CA PRO A 430 15.94 11.77 -7.45
C PRO A 430 16.43 10.61 -8.33
N LEU A 431 16.40 9.40 -7.79
CA LEU A 431 16.48 8.17 -8.57
C LEU A 431 15.08 7.71 -8.99
N GLY A 432 14.12 7.76 -8.07
CA GLY A 432 12.73 7.52 -8.41
C GLY A 432 11.90 6.76 -7.39
N PRO A 433 10.58 6.65 -7.65
CA PRO A 433 9.64 5.96 -6.81
C PRO A 433 9.72 4.44 -6.96
N PHE A 434 9.55 3.74 -5.84
CA PHE A 434 9.33 2.30 -5.79
C PHE A 434 8.32 1.99 -4.69
N GLY A 435 7.67 0.84 -4.78
CA GLY A 435 6.82 0.37 -3.70
C GLY A 435 6.20 -0.97 -4.02
N ILE A 436 5.88 -1.71 -2.96
CA ILE A 436 5.31 -3.04 -3.04
C ILE A 436 4.09 -3.09 -2.13
N MET A 437 2.92 -3.35 -2.68
CA MET A 437 1.70 -3.59 -1.92
C MET A 437 1.64 -5.02 -1.37
N GLY A 438 0.89 -5.25 -0.28
CA GLY A 438 0.74 -6.58 0.32
C GLY A 438 0.78 -6.56 1.85
N GLY A 439 0.34 -5.48 2.50
CA GLY A 439 0.22 -5.36 3.94
C GLY A 439 1.52 -5.58 4.69
N TRP A 440 1.58 -6.57 5.57
CA TRP A 440 2.77 -6.91 6.34
C TRP A 440 3.95 -7.43 5.49
N MET A 441 3.71 -7.81 4.25
CA MET A 441 4.76 -8.12 3.28
C MET A 441 5.46 -6.85 2.75
N GLN A 442 4.84 -5.68 2.81
CA GLN A 442 5.38 -4.45 2.22
C GLN A 442 6.80 -4.14 2.69
N PRO A 443 7.10 -3.98 4.00
CA PRO A 443 8.47 -3.68 4.43
C PRO A 443 9.45 -4.79 4.08
N GLN A 444 9.03 -6.05 4.14
CA GLN A 444 9.86 -7.19 3.79
C GLN A 444 10.26 -7.18 2.31
N ALA A 445 9.30 -6.89 1.42
CA ALA A 445 9.55 -6.80 0.00
C ALA A 445 10.31 -5.53 -0.39
N HIS A 446 10.07 -4.38 0.28
CA HIS A 446 10.86 -3.15 0.08
C HIS A 446 12.35 -3.42 0.32
N VAL A 447 12.71 -4.03 1.46
CA VAL A 447 14.11 -4.38 1.76
C VAL A 447 14.69 -5.30 0.69
N GLN A 448 13.98 -6.36 0.28
CA GLN A 448 14.45 -7.30 -0.73
C GLN A 448 14.66 -6.61 -2.09
N VAL A 449 13.74 -5.75 -2.52
CA VAL A 449 13.85 -5.04 -3.82
C VAL A 449 14.95 -3.98 -3.78
N VAL A 450 15.07 -3.20 -2.70
CA VAL A 450 16.13 -2.21 -2.50
C VAL A 450 17.49 -2.89 -2.55
N MET A 451 17.72 -3.96 -1.78
CA MET A 451 18.97 -4.71 -1.77
C MET A 451 19.26 -5.35 -3.12
N ASN A 452 18.25 -5.90 -3.81
CA ASN A 452 18.41 -6.45 -5.14
C ASN A 452 18.98 -5.41 -6.14
N MET A 453 18.52 -4.17 -6.07
CA MET A 453 18.99 -3.10 -6.95
C MET A 453 20.34 -2.51 -6.52
N ILE A 454 20.58 -2.34 -5.21
CA ILE A 454 21.75 -1.64 -4.69
C ILE A 454 22.94 -2.60 -4.51
N ASP A 455 22.75 -3.72 -3.80
CA ASP A 455 23.84 -4.65 -3.46
C ASP A 455 24.22 -5.58 -4.62
N TRP A 456 23.20 -6.06 -5.34
CA TRP A 456 23.41 -7.06 -6.41
C TRP A 456 23.19 -6.50 -7.82
N HIS A 457 22.95 -5.20 -7.95
CA HIS A 457 22.86 -4.48 -9.21
C HIS A 457 21.88 -5.10 -10.23
N LEU A 458 20.83 -5.76 -9.74
CA LEU A 458 19.78 -6.26 -10.60
C LEU A 458 19.03 -5.08 -11.24
N ASN A 459 18.68 -5.21 -12.51
CA ASN A 459 17.79 -4.24 -13.12
C ASN A 459 16.42 -4.26 -12.40
N PRO A 460 15.63 -3.17 -12.44
CA PRO A 460 14.39 -3.07 -11.67
C PRO A 460 13.40 -4.23 -11.92
N GLN A 461 13.32 -4.76 -13.15
CA GLN A 461 12.42 -5.88 -13.46
C GLN A 461 12.89 -7.16 -12.77
N GLN A 462 14.20 -7.47 -12.81
CA GLN A 462 14.73 -8.62 -12.11
C GLN A 462 14.67 -8.48 -10.59
N ALA A 463 14.82 -7.25 -10.09
CA ALA A 463 14.65 -6.97 -8.66
C ALA A 463 13.22 -7.29 -8.18
N LEU A 464 12.20 -7.01 -9.02
CA LEU A 464 10.81 -7.38 -8.75
C LEU A 464 10.55 -8.88 -8.95
N ASP A 465 11.11 -9.48 -10.02
CA ASP A 465 10.85 -10.88 -10.42
C ASP A 465 11.56 -11.91 -9.54
N ALA A 466 12.62 -11.49 -8.84
CA ALA A 466 13.39 -12.36 -7.96
C ALA A 466 12.51 -13.09 -6.92
N PRO A 467 12.80 -14.36 -6.63
CA PRO A 467 12.08 -15.12 -5.61
C PRO A 467 12.09 -14.40 -4.26
N ARG A 468 10.94 -14.34 -3.60
CA ARG A 468 10.77 -13.65 -2.32
C ARG A 468 10.55 -14.62 -1.18
N TRP A 469 10.86 -14.14 0.00
CA TRP A 469 10.53 -14.74 1.28
C TRP A 469 9.66 -13.79 2.11
N GLN A 470 8.85 -14.37 3.01
CA GLN A 470 8.04 -13.63 3.98
C GLN A 470 8.13 -14.29 5.34
N TRP A 471 8.53 -13.54 6.37
CA TRP A 471 8.35 -13.95 7.75
C TRP A 471 6.88 -13.74 8.16
N VAL A 472 6.27 -14.77 8.76
CA VAL A 472 4.85 -14.77 9.13
C VAL A 472 4.63 -15.02 10.62
N GLY A 473 5.68 -14.99 11.43
CA GLY A 473 5.63 -15.13 12.89
C GLY A 473 6.54 -16.22 13.43
N GLY A 474 7.04 -16.04 14.65
CA GLY A 474 7.94 -16.98 15.32
C GLY A 474 9.16 -17.34 14.46
N LYS A 475 9.33 -18.63 14.16
CA LYS A 475 10.36 -19.12 13.21
C LYS A 475 9.82 -19.45 11.83
N LYS A 476 8.52 -19.23 11.57
CA LYS A 476 7.88 -19.57 10.30
C LYS A 476 8.22 -18.54 9.24
N VAL A 477 8.74 -19.02 8.11
CA VAL A 477 9.08 -18.22 6.93
C VAL A 477 8.47 -18.91 5.70
N GLU A 478 7.75 -18.17 4.92
CA GLU A 478 7.25 -18.60 3.62
C GLU A 478 8.22 -18.17 2.53
N VAL A 479 8.44 -19.04 1.55
CA VAL A 479 9.31 -18.77 0.39
C VAL A 479 8.60 -19.18 -0.88
N GLU A 480 8.88 -18.48 -1.99
CA GLU A 480 8.37 -18.86 -3.30
C GLU A 480 9.00 -20.18 -3.79
N GLN A 481 8.26 -20.91 -4.62
CA GLN A 481 8.70 -22.21 -5.15
C GLN A 481 9.97 -22.14 -6.01
N GLU A 482 10.30 -20.96 -6.56
CA GLU A 482 11.53 -20.71 -7.31
C GLU A 482 12.76 -20.59 -6.40
N THR A 483 12.59 -20.52 -5.09
CA THR A 483 13.72 -20.51 -4.14
C THR A 483 14.48 -21.84 -4.22
N PRO A 484 15.81 -21.82 -4.46
CA PRO A 484 16.59 -23.05 -4.62
C PRO A 484 16.50 -23.98 -3.41
N ASN A 485 16.28 -25.28 -3.65
CA ASN A 485 16.11 -26.28 -2.59
C ASN A 485 17.29 -26.36 -1.62
N TYR A 486 18.52 -26.08 -2.08
CA TYR A 486 19.68 -26.09 -1.20
C TYR A 486 19.63 -24.95 -0.17
N ILE A 487 19.11 -23.77 -0.55
CA ILE A 487 18.87 -22.65 0.36
C ILE A 487 17.81 -23.04 1.40
N ILE A 488 16.67 -23.58 0.96
CA ILE A 488 15.59 -24.03 1.83
C ILE A 488 16.12 -25.00 2.90
N ARG A 489 16.89 -26.02 2.49
CA ARG A 489 17.45 -27.01 3.42
C ARG A 489 18.45 -26.39 4.40
N GLN A 490 19.25 -25.42 3.97
CA GLN A 490 20.20 -24.74 4.86
C GLN A 490 19.45 -23.85 5.87
N LEU A 491 18.45 -23.08 5.44
CA LEU A 491 17.62 -22.28 6.34
C LEU A 491 16.90 -23.15 7.39
N GLN A 492 16.42 -24.33 6.99
CA GLN A 492 15.85 -25.30 7.93
C GLN A 492 16.87 -25.79 8.98
N ARG A 493 18.15 -26.03 8.58
CA ARG A 493 19.23 -26.38 9.51
C ARG A 493 19.61 -25.23 10.45
N MET A 494 19.42 -23.98 10.01
CA MET A 494 19.57 -22.79 10.84
C MET A 494 18.38 -22.59 11.80
N GLY A 495 17.31 -23.40 11.66
CA GLY A 495 16.17 -23.43 12.58
C GLY A 495 14.94 -22.70 12.12
N HIS A 496 14.91 -22.19 10.88
CA HIS A 496 13.69 -21.65 10.28
C HIS A 496 12.68 -22.76 9.95
N GLN A 497 11.41 -22.46 10.15
CA GLN A 497 10.28 -23.31 9.72
C GLN A 497 9.85 -22.86 8.33
N ILE A 498 10.48 -23.41 7.28
CA ILE A 498 10.22 -22.99 5.91
C ILE A 498 8.99 -23.65 5.34
N VAL A 499 8.10 -22.84 4.77
CA VAL A 499 6.92 -23.24 3.99
C VAL A 499 7.08 -22.73 2.57
N VAL A 500 7.04 -23.63 1.59
CA VAL A 500 7.08 -23.26 0.16
C VAL A 500 5.66 -22.90 -0.29
N GLN A 501 5.49 -21.69 -0.80
CA GLN A 501 4.21 -21.20 -1.32
C GLN A 501 4.13 -21.44 -2.83
N PRO A 502 3.14 -22.23 -3.30
CA PRO A 502 2.94 -22.43 -4.73
C PRO A 502 2.30 -21.22 -5.43
N ASP A 503 1.53 -20.42 -4.71
CA ASP A 503 0.92 -19.17 -5.21
C ASP A 503 1.71 -17.96 -4.66
N PRO A 504 2.46 -17.26 -5.51
CA PRO A 504 3.28 -16.13 -5.08
C PRO A 504 2.48 -14.83 -4.87
N TYR A 505 1.17 -14.83 -5.06
CA TYR A 505 0.34 -13.61 -4.99
C TYR A 505 0.53 -12.82 -3.68
N HIS A 506 0.66 -13.53 -2.55
CA HIS A 506 0.83 -12.92 -1.22
C HIS A 506 2.26 -12.41 -0.94
N MET A 507 3.22 -12.69 -1.84
CA MET A 507 4.61 -12.23 -1.70
C MET A 507 4.85 -10.76 -2.12
N GLY A 508 3.77 -9.99 -2.17
CA GLY A 508 3.79 -8.58 -2.51
C GLY A 508 3.83 -8.31 -4.01
N ARG A 509 3.33 -7.12 -4.42
CA ARG A 509 3.20 -6.73 -5.84
C ARG A 509 3.73 -5.31 -6.01
N GLY A 510 4.79 -5.16 -6.79
CA GLY A 510 5.59 -3.96 -6.86
C GLY A 510 5.57 -3.21 -8.19
N GLN A 511 5.92 -1.94 -8.12
CA GLN A 511 6.18 -1.09 -9.28
C GLN A 511 7.43 -0.26 -8.99
N VAL A 512 8.24 -0.01 -10.01
CA VAL A 512 9.45 0.81 -9.92
C VAL A 512 9.53 1.72 -11.15
N ILE A 513 9.89 2.98 -10.94
CA ILE A 513 10.35 3.88 -12.01
C ILE A 513 11.67 4.47 -11.53
N LEU A 514 12.74 4.29 -12.30
CA LEU A 514 14.02 4.96 -12.08
C LEU A 514 14.24 5.99 -13.19
N ARG A 515 14.94 7.08 -12.88
CA ARG A 515 15.33 8.13 -13.81
C ARG A 515 16.85 8.27 -13.83
N ASP A 516 17.43 8.25 -15.02
CA ASP A 516 18.87 8.48 -15.19
C ASP A 516 19.22 9.97 -15.23
N GLU A 517 20.50 10.28 -15.32
CA GLU A 517 21.02 11.65 -15.40
C GLU A 517 20.64 12.38 -16.70
N ASN A 518 20.29 11.64 -17.75
CA ASN A 518 19.83 12.18 -19.04
C ASN A 518 18.30 12.37 -19.09
N GLY A 519 17.61 12.05 -17.99
CA GLY A 519 16.15 12.15 -17.90
C GLY A 519 15.40 10.96 -18.49
N VAL A 520 16.11 9.86 -18.84
CA VAL A 520 15.46 8.64 -19.33
C VAL A 520 14.85 7.88 -18.16
N LEU A 521 13.57 7.52 -18.29
CA LEU A 521 12.82 6.73 -17.33
C LEU A 521 13.00 5.23 -17.63
N CYS A 522 13.25 4.44 -16.59
CA CYS A 522 13.34 2.98 -16.65
C CYS A 522 12.29 2.39 -15.72
N GLY A 523 11.28 1.74 -16.26
CA GLY A 523 10.15 1.18 -15.52
C GLY A 523 10.19 -0.33 -15.41
N ALA A 524 9.70 -0.84 -14.27
CA ALA A 524 9.45 -2.25 -14.02
C ALA A 524 8.09 -2.46 -13.37
N THR A 525 7.43 -3.57 -13.68
CA THR A 525 6.12 -3.93 -13.14
C THR A 525 6.06 -5.39 -12.69
N GLU A 526 5.26 -5.66 -11.70
CA GLU A 526 5.17 -6.94 -11.00
C GLU A 526 4.61 -8.08 -11.87
N LYS A 527 5.27 -9.25 -11.82
CA LYS A 527 4.78 -10.49 -12.47
C LYS A 527 3.60 -11.14 -11.73
N ARG A 528 3.42 -10.83 -10.44
CA ARG A 528 2.41 -11.44 -9.54
C ARG A 528 1.05 -10.76 -9.60
N THR A 529 0.86 -9.82 -10.52
CA THR A 529 -0.40 -9.08 -10.72
C THR A 529 -0.67 -8.83 -12.22
N ASP A 530 -1.79 -8.19 -12.54
CA ASP A 530 -2.16 -7.80 -13.92
C ASP A 530 -1.43 -6.51 -14.37
N GLY A 531 -0.35 -6.12 -13.67
CA GLY A 531 0.35 -4.87 -13.79
C GLY A 531 0.83 -4.52 -15.18
N GLN A 532 0.83 -3.21 -15.48
CA GLN A 532 1.24 -2.67 -16.77
C GLN A 532 2.00 -1.36 -16.59
N ILE A 533 2.94 -1.13 -17.53
CA ILE A 533 3.63 0.14 -17.73
C ILE A 533 3.01 0.81 -18.96
N MET A 534 2.59 2.05 -18.80
CA MET A 534 2.14 2.91 -19.89
C MET A 534 3.07 4.10 -19.99
N SER A 535 3.66 4.34 -21.15
CA SER A 535 4.73 5.35 -21.32
C SER A 535 4.79 5.93 -22.71
N TYR A 536 5.47 7.08 -22.88
CA TYR A 536 5.68 7.74 -24.17
C TYR A 536 6.96 8.57 -24.22
#